data_8dbb11d3f1c162b3153a892cc37301b0
#
_entry.id   8dbb11d3f1c162b3153a892cc37301b0
#
_cell.length_a   1.000
_cell.length_b   1.000
_cell.length_c   1.000
_cell.angle_alpha   90.00
_cell.angle_beta   90.00
_cell.angle_gamma   90.00
#
_symmetry.space_group_name_H-M   'P 1'
#
loop_
_entity.id
_entity.type
_entity.pdbx_description
1 polymer ?
#
loop_
_entity_poly.entity_id
_entity_poly.type
_entity_poly.pdbx_seq_one_letter_code
_entity_poly.pdbx_strand_id
1 'polypeptide(L)'
;AADLLATLEGHTREQLDAYAAESQARAARAWTEGRFDRSIIPVHDLNGGLCLARDEHMRPGSTVESLGKLKPAFADMAAKGGFGETVKKRYPQVNRLHHLHTGGNSSGVVDGASALLIGSAKAGASLGLKPRARISATATSACDPCLMLMAPAEASRRAAQRRGLELGDIDLFEVNEAFASVVLRFMRETGVGHDRVNVNGGAIAMGHPIGATGGMLVGTLLDELERRDLQRGIVTLCVGLGMGVATLIERV
;
A
#
# COMPACT_ATOMS: atom_id res chain seq x y z
N ALA A 1 6.43 -15.31 3.47
CA ALA A 1 5.81 -14.85 2.21
C ALA A 1 6.65 -13.76 1.54
N ALA A 2 6.93 -12.62 2.19
CA ALA A 2 7.62 -11.49 1.56
C ALA A 2 8.99 -11.86 0.99
N ASP A 3 9.85 -12.52 1.77
CA ASP A 3 11.15 -12.99 1.30
C ASP A 3 11.04 -14.06 0.22
N LEU A 4 10.02 -14.91 0.28
CA LEU A 4 9.75 -15.90 -0.78
C LEU A 4 9.36 -15.20 -2.08
N LEU A 5 8.47 -14.23 -2.02
CA LEU A 5 8.10 -13.42 -3.18
C LEU A 5 9.32 -12.72 -3.78
N ALA A 6 10.11 -12.03 -2.95
CA ALA A 6 11.30 -11.34 -3.41
C ALA A 6 12.34 -12.31 -4.03
N THR A 7 12.50 -13.51 -3.46
CA THR A 7 13.40 -14.55 -3.99
C THR A 7 12.93 -15.05 -5.35
N LEU A 8 11.64 -15.37 -5.51
CA LEU A 8 11.07 -15.86 -6.76
C LEU A 8 11.09 -14.82 -7.87
N GLU A 9 10.88 -13.55 -7.52
CA GLU A 9 10.94 -12.43 -8.46
C GLU A 9 12.38 -12.00 -8.78
N GLY A 10 13.38 -12.51 -8.07
CA GLY A 10 14.79 -12.16 -8.26
C GLY A 10 15.13 -10.74 -7.82
N HIS A 11 14.35 -10.17 -6.87
CA HIS A 11 14.66 -8.84 -6.32
C HIS A 11 15.95 -8.87 -5.51
N THR A 12 16.72 -7.78 -5.62
CA THR A 12 17.88 -7.56 -4.75
C THR A 12 17.50 -6.72 -3.54
N ARG A 13 18.33 -6.73 -2.51
CA ARG A 13 18.17 -5.90 -1.34
C ARG A 13 18.17 -4.42 -1.70
N GLU A 14 19.06 -3.99 -2.59
CA GLU A 14 19.15 -2.61 -3.06
C GLU A 14 17.87 -2.16 -3.76
N GLN A 15 17.23 -3.03 -4.56
CA GLN A 15 15.97 -2.69 -5.22
C GLN A 15 14.84 -2.45 -4.22
N LEU A 16 14.74 -3.30 -3.18
CA LEU A 16 13.75 -3.14 -2.11
C LEU A 16 14.01 -1.87 -1.30
N ASP A 17 15.28 -1.60 -0.96
CA ASP A 17 15.67 -0.41 -0.21
C ASP A 17 15.51 0.87 -1.05
N ALA A 18 15.76 0.83 -2.35
CA ALA A 18 15.54 1.96 -3.25
C ALA A 18 14.05 2.34 -3.32
N TYR A 19 13.16 1.34 -3.44
CA TYR A 19 11.73 1.58 -3.37
C TYR A 19 11.32 2.22 -2.03
N ALA A 20 11.84 1.68 -0.92
CA ALA A 20 11.55 2.18 0.42
C ALA A 20 12.04 3.62 0.63
N ALA A 21 13.26 3.94 0.16
CA ALA A 21 13.79 5.30 0.21
C ALA A 21 12.94 6.29 -0.60
N GLU A 22 12.45 5.88 -1.77
CA GLU A 22 11.53 6.70 -2.58
C GLU A 22 10.18 6.88 -1.89
N SER A 23 9.61 5.85 -1.24
CA SER A 23 8.39 6.00 -0.44
C SER A 23 8.56 7.04 0.66
N GLN A 24 9.67 7.00 1.41
CA GLN A 24 10.00 7.99 2.43
C GLN A 24 10.14 9.40 1.84
N ALA A 25 10.82 9.54 0.72
CA ALA A 25 11.02 10.85 0.06
C ALA A 25 9.70 11.44 -0.45
N ARG A 26 8.82 10.61 -1.01
CA ARG A 26 7.49 11.01 -1.47
C ARG A 26 6.59 11.44 -0.31
N ALA A 27 6.56 10.67 0.78
CA ALA A 27 5.80 11.02 1.97
C ALA A 27 6.29 12.34 2.57
N ALA A 28 7.59 12.51 2.73
CA ALA A 28 8.17 13.75 3.23
C ALA A 28 7.80 14.97 2.38
N ARG A 29 7.86 14.84 1.05
CA ARG A 29 7.45 15.88 0.11
C ARG A 29 5.96 16.19 0.23
N ALA A 30 5.11 15.14 0.27
CA ALA A 30 3.67 15.29 0.39
C ALA A 30 3.28 16.04 1.67
N TRP A 31 3.92 15.74 2.79
CA TRP A 31 3.75 16.45 4.05
C TRP A 31 4.22 17.91 3.96
N THR A 32 5.38 18.16 3.35
CA THR A 32 5.92 19.53 3.19
C THR A 32 5.03 20.39 2.30
N GLU A 33 4.43 19.80 1.28
CA GLU A 33 3.53 20.48 0.34
C GLU A 33 2.07 20.56 0.81
N GLY A 34 1.75 20.08 2.03
CA GLY A 34 0.40 20.13 2.59
C GLY A 34 -0.62 19.22 1.88
N ARG A 35 -0.17 18.18 1.18
CA ARG A 35 -1.06 17.30 0.40
C ARG A 35 -2.03 16.50 1.28
N PHE A 36 -1.75 16.37 2.58
CA PHE A 36 -2.58 15.67 3.56
C PHE A 36 -3.44 16.60 4.44
N ASP A 37 -3.31 17.93 4.31
CA ASP A 37 -3.95 18.91 5.20
C ASP A 37 -5.48 18.79 5.24
N ARG A 38 -6.10 18.27 4.17
CA ARG A 38 -7.56 18.10 4.08
C ARG A 38 -8.07 16.81 4.72
N SER A 39 -7.21 15.82 4.91
CA SER A 39 -7.60 14.48 5.39
C SER A 39 -7.05 14.15 6.77
N ILE A 40 -5.99 14.82 7.23
CA ILE A 40 -5.46 14.62 8.57
C ILE A 40 -6.35 15.31 9.60
N ILE A 41 -6.72 14.55 10.64
CA ILE A 41 -7.47 15.03 11.80
C ILE A 41 -6.53 15.03 13.00
N PRO A 42 -6.11 16.19 13.52
CA PRO A 42 -5.30 16.25 14.72
C PRO A 42 -6.00 15.61 15.92
N VAL A 43 -5.26 14.84 16.69
CA VAL A 43 -5.76 14.18 17.92
C VAL A 43 -5.49 15.09 19.11
N HIS A 44 -6.52 15.33 19.90
CA HIS A 44 -6.46 16.11 21.13
C HIS A 44 -6.84 15.26 22.33
N ASP A 45 -6.31 15.58 23.48
CA ASP A 45 -6.72 14.99 24.75
C ASP A 45 -8.11 15.52 25.22
N LEU A 46 -8.59 14.99 26.32
CA LEU A 46 -9.90 15.39 26.89
C LEU A 46 -9.94 16.86 27.32
N ASN A 47 -8.79 17.51 27.53
CA ASN A 47 -8.68 18.91 27.93
C ASN A 47 -8.46 19.84 26.72
N GLY A 48 -8.43 19.30 25.50
CA GLY A 48 -8.19 20.03 24.27
C GLY A 48 -6.71 20.23 23.93
N GLY A 49 -5.79 19.63 24.70
CA GLY A 49 -4.36 19.67 24.41
C GLY A 49 -4.02 18.84 23.17
N LEU A 50 -3.20 19.37 22.27
CA LEU A 50 -2.78 18.65 21.06
C LEU A 50 -1.86 17.48 21.43
N CYS A 51 -2.30 16.25 21.11
CA CYS A 51 -1.52 15.02 21.28
C CYS A 51 -0.72 14.66 20.05
N LEU A 52 -1.36 14.71 18.86
CA LEU A 52 -0.75 14.29 17.60
C LEU A 52 -1.33 15.08 16.44
N ALA A 53 -0.46 15.69 15.62
CA ALA A 53 -0.87 16.46 14.44
C ALA A 53 -0.35 15.88 13.11
N ARG A 54 0.56 14.91 13.16
CA ARG A 54 1.21 14.35 11.97
C ARG A 54 1.69 12.93 12.23
N ASP A 55 1.90 12.16 11.16
CA ASP A 55 2.50 10.83 11.26
C ASP A 55 3.92 10.89 11.83
N GLU A 56 4.20 10.05 12.83
CA GLU A 56 5.49 10.01 13.53
C GLU A 56 6.42 8.92 12.98
N HIS A 57 5.88 8.01 12.14
CA HIS A 57 6.64 6.87 11.65
C HIS A 57 7.67 7.25 10.57
N MET A 58 7.44 8.32 9.83
CA MET A 58 8.32 8.75 8.74
C MET A 58 9.77 8.93 9.18
N ARG A 59 10.67 8.55 8.29
CA ARG A 59 12.13 8.73 8.43
C ARG A 59 12.67 9.48 7.21
N PRO A 60 12.38 10.80 7.10
CA PRO A 60 12.90 11.61 6.02
C PRO A 60 14.42 11.52 5.95
N GLY A 61 14.99 11.47 4.75
CA GLY A 61 16.42 11.30 4.58
C GLY A 61 16.90 9.83 4.59
N SER A 62 16.00 8.85 4.64
CA SER A 62 16.38 7.44 4.41
C SER A 62 17.01 7.27 3.04
N THR A 63 18.15 6.58 2.98
CA THR A 63 18.89 6.28 1.74
C THR A 63 19.09 4.78 1.60
N VAL A 64 19.34 4.30 0.40
CA VAL A 64 19.68 2.89 0.14
C VAL A 64 20.85 2.44 1.01
N GLU A 65 21.86 3.30 1.18
CA GLU A 65 23.01 3.00 2.02
C GLU A 65 22.63 2.84 3.50
N SER A 66 21.79 3.75 4.03
CA SER A 66 21.35 3.68 5.43
C SER A 66 20.46 2.47 5.68
N LEU A 67 19.54 2.16 4.76
CA LEU A 67 18.64 1.02 4.82
C LEU A 67 19.42 -0.30 4.67
N GLY A 68 20.44 -0.34 3.83
CA GLY A 68 21.30 -1.50 3.62
C GLY A 68 22.01 -2.00 4.88
N LYS A 69 22.19 -1.14 5.89
CA LYS A 69 22.79 -1.50 7.20
C LYS A 69 21.82 -2.26 8.12
N LEU A 70 20.52 -2.27 7.81
CA LEU A 70 19.51 -2.94 8.63
C LEU A 70 19.59 -4.47 8.47
N LYS A 71 19.39 -5.18 9.58
CA LYS A 71 19.36 -6.64 9.58
C LYS A 71 18.05 -7.16 8.99
N PRO A 72 18.08 -8.32 8.29
CA PRO A 72 16.87 -8.99 7.85
C PRO A 72 15.92 -9.29 9.02
N ALA A 73 14.64 -8.93 8.86
CA ALA A 73 13.65 -9.04 9.93
C ALA A 73 13.17 -10.48 10.18
N PHE A 74 13.22 -11.35 9.16
CA PHE A 74 12.57 -12.66 9.21
C PHE A 74 13.53 -13.86 9.23
N ALA A 75 14.85 -13.65 9.20
CA ALA A 75 15.83 -14.72 9.11
C ALA A 75 15.75 -15.68 10.32
N ASP A 76 15.74 -15.13 11.53
CA ASP A 76 15.69 -15.93 12.77
C ASP A 76 14.35 -16.66 12.92
N MET A 77 13.25 -16.00 12.57
CA MET A 77 11.91 -16.60 12.60
C MET A 77 11.79 -17.75 11.59
N ALA A 78 12.34 -17.58 10.40
CA ALA A 78 12.33 -18.62 9.37
C ALA A 78 13.16 -19.84 9.80
N ALA A 79 14.33 -19.61 10.40
CA ALA A 79 15.18 -20.68 10.91
C ALA A 79 14.50 -21.48 12.04
N LYS A 80 13.95 -20.79 13.04
CA LYS A 80 13.28 -21.43 14.19
C LYS A 80 11.97 -22.14 13.80
N GLY A 81 11.22 -21.60 12.85
CA GLY A 81 9.91 -22.12 12.42
C GLY A 81 9.97 -23.22 11.36
N GLY A 82 11.15 -23.59 10.86
CA GLY A 82 11.30 -24.59 9.80
C GLY A 82 10.67 -24.16 8.45
N PHE A 83 10.43 -22.87 8.25
CA PHE A 83 9.77 -22.37 7.03
C PHE A 83 10.58 -22.64 5.76
N GLY A 84 11.91 -22.71 5.86
CA GLY A 84 12.78 -23.07 4.74
C GLY A 84 12.45 -24.41 4.11
N GLU A 85 12.19 -25.42 4.93
CA GLU A 85 11.80 -26.75 4.44
C GLU A 85 10.39 -26.77 3.81
N THR A 86 9.45 -26.04 4.41
CA THR A 86 8.11 -25.87 3.81
C THR A 86 8.19 -25.19 2.44
N VAL A 87 9.01 -24.15 2.32
CA VAL A 87 9.24 -23.45 1.06
C VAL A 87 9.84 -24.37 0.02
N LYS A 88 10.89 -25.13 0.34
CA LYS A 88 11.52 -26.07 -0.60
C LYS A 88 10.56 -27.15 -1.10
N LYS A 89 9.69 -27.66 -0.22
CA LYS A 89 8.66 -28.66 -0.62
C LYS A 89 7.65 -28.07 -1.59
N ARG A 90 7.22 -26.84 -1.39
CA ARG A 90 6.19 -26.17 -2.20
C ARG A 90 6.77 -25.52 -3.47
N TYR A 91 8.00 -25.02 -3.38
CA TYR A 91 8.73 -24.33 -4.45
C TYR A 91 10.11 -24.96 -4.63
N PRO A 92 10.20 -26.15 -5.25
CA PRO A 92 11.46 -26.89 -5.39
C PRO A 92 12.50 -26.16 -6.23
N GLN A 93 12.10 -25.18 -7.04
CA GLN A 93 12.99 -24.29 -7.78
C GLN A 93 13.72 -23.28 -6.89
N VAL A 94 13.29 -23.08 -5.64
CA VAL A 94 13.94 -22.17 -4.69
C VAL A 94 15.01 -22.94 -3.93
N ASN A 95 16.24 -22.90 -4.45
CA ASN A 95 17.40 -23.55 -3.79
C ASN A 95 17.70 -22.93 -2.42
N ARG A 96 17.56 -21.59 -2.32
CA ARG A 96 17.81 -20.81 -1.10
C ARG A 96 16.82 -19.67 -0.99
N LEU A 97 16.20 -19.55 0.18
CA LEU A 97 15.38 -18.39 0.53
C LEU A 97 16.31 -17.23 0.92
N HIS A 98 16.19 -16.11 0.23
CA HIS A 98 16.92 -14.88 0.54
C HIS A 98 16.11 -14.02 1.52
N HIS A 99 16.70 -13.68 2.65
CA HIS A 99 16.10 -12.80 3.65
C HIS A 99 16.47 -11.35 3.35
N LEU A 100 15.60 -10.64 2.63
CA LEU A 100 15.85 -9.31 2.08
C LEU A 100 15.03 -8.21 2.77
N HIS A 101 13.92 -8.59 3.43
CA HIS A 101 13.07 -7.62 4.10
C HIS A 101 13.60 -7.26 5.47
N THR A 102 13.49 -5.97 5.77
CA THR A 102 13.92 -5.34 7.03
C THR A 102 12.82 -4.42 7.53
N GLY A 103 12.95 -3.86 8.71
CA GLY A 103 12.05 -2.82 9.19
C GLY A 103 12.05 -1.55 8.33
N GLY A 104 13.07 -1.36 7.49
CA GLY A 104 13.17 -0.17 6.62
C GLY A 104 12.51 -0.31 5.25
N ASN A 105 12.26 -1.54 4.78
CA ASN A 105 11.60 -1.80 3.49
C ASN A 105 10.30 -2.62 3.64
N SER A 106 9.73 -2.57 4.84
CA SER A 106 8.44 -3.15 5.23
C SER A 106 7.58 -2.07 5.88
N SER A 107 6.28 -2.24 5.89
CA SER A 107 5.37 -1.32 6.57
C SER A 107 5.63 -1.28 8.08
N GLY A 108 5.50 -0.11 8.67
CA GLY A 108 5.51 0.03 10.13
C GLY A 108 4.23 -0.53 10.76
N VAL A 109 4.40 -1.23 11.89
CA VAL A 109 3.26 -1.57 12.76
C VAL A 109 2.99 -0.35 13.64
N VAL A 110 1.86 0.29 13.42
CA VAL A 110 1.50 1.56 14.05
C VAL A 110 0.03 1.56 14.47
N ASP A 111 -0.32 2.47 15.38
CA ASP A 111 -1.71 2.80 15.67
C ASP A 111 -2.24 3.83 14.68
N GLY A 112 -3.53 3.77 14.38
CA GLY A 112 -4.17 4.72 13.48
C GLY A 112 -5.66 4.49 13.36
N ALA A 113 -6.38 5.53 12.97
CA ALA A 113 -7.79 5.49 12.67
C ALA A 113 -8.10 6.21 11.38
N SER A 114 -9.15 5.80 10.70
CA SER A 114 -9.66 6.48 9.51
C SER A 114 -11.19 6.44 9.48
N ALA A 115 -11.79 7.43 8.85
CA ALA A 115 -13.24 7.48 8.67
C ALA A 115 -13.56 7.88 7.22
N LEU A 116 -14.49 7.14 6.60
CA LEU A 116 -15.05 7.45 5.30
C LEU A 116 -16.58 7.53 5.43
N LEU A 117 -17.18 8.60 4.94
CA LEU A 117 -18.63 8.70 4.84
C LEU A 117 -19.07 8.13 3.48
N ILE A 118 -19.75 6.99 3.53
CA ILE A 118 -20.23 6.29 2.34
C ILE A 118 -21.76 6.20 2.39
N GLY A 119 -22.40 6.52 1.30
CA GLY A 119 -23.85 6.47 1.20
C GLY A 119 -24.33 6.32 -0.23
N SER A 120 -25.64 6.09 -0.39
CA SER A 120 -26.28 6.14 -1.70
C SER A 120 -26.41 7.58 -2.19
N ALA A 121 -26.51 7.78 -3.51
CA ALA A 121 -26.79 9.11 -4.09
C ALA A 121 -28.05 9.75 -3.50
N LYS A 122 -29.09 8.93 -3.21
CA LYS A 122 -30.34 9.38 -2.58
C LYS A 122 -30.08 9.90 -1.16
N ALA A 123 -29.31 9.17 -0.36
CA ALA A 123 -28.97 9.59 1.01
C ALA A 123 -28.14 10.88 1.00
N GLY A 124 -27.14 10.98 0.13
CA GLY A 124 -26.36 12.20 -0.03
C GLY A 124 -27.22 13.41 -0.38
N ALA A 125 -28.11 13.26 -1.35
CA ALA A 125 -29.03 14.33 -1.73
C ALA A 125 -29.98 14.76 -0.61
N SER A 126 -30.52 13.79 0.16
CA SER A 126 -31.44 14.11 1.28
C SER A 126 -30.74 14.83 2.44
N LEU A 127 -29.42 14.67 2.58
CA LEU A 127 -28.58 15.32 3.59
C LEU A 127 -27.88 16.59 3.08
N GLY A 128 -28.12 16.99 1.84
CA GLY A 128 -27.45 18.14 1.22
C GLY A 128 -25.93 17.95 1.03
N LEU A 129 -25.45 16.70 1.02
CA LEU A 129 -24.04 16.37 0.89
C LEU A 129 -23.67 16.25 -0.60
N LYS A 130 -22.54 16.85 -0.95
CA LYS A 130 -21.96 16.70 -2.29
C LYS A 130 -20.97 15.53 -2.27
N PRO A 131 -21.16 14.50 -3.11
CA PRO A 131 -20.20 13.41 -3.20
C PRO A 131 -18.89 13.92 -3.81
N ARG A 132 -17.75 13.46 -3.31
CA ARG A 132 -16.43 13.73 -3.90
C ARG A 132 -16.07 12.69 -4.95
N ALA A 133 -16.48 11.44 -4.73
CA ALA A 133 -16.26 10.34 -5.66
C ALA A 133 -17.38 9.31 -5.57
N ARG A 134 -17.43 8.45 -6.56
CA ARG A 134 -18.25 7.25 -6.59
C ARG A 134 -17.37 6.01 -6.46
N ILE A 135 -17.77 5.07 -5.62
CA ILE A 135 -17.23 3.71 -5.63
C ILE A 135 -17.85 3.00 -6.83
N SER A 136 -17.07 2.83 -7.90
CA SER A 136 -17.56 2.32 -9.18
C SER A 136 -17.52 0.81 -9.27
N ALA A 137 -16.51 0.19 -8.68
CA ALA A 137 -16.37 -1.27 -8.59
C ALA A 137 -15.52 -1.67 -7.40
N THR A 138 -15.77 -2.86 -6.90
CA THR A 138 -14.90 -3.57 -5.98
C THR A 138 -14.64 -4.97 -6.52
N ALA A 139 -13.47 -5.52 -6.24
CA ALA A 139 -13.15 -6.90 -6.59
C ALA A 139 -12.24 -7.54 -5.55
N THR A 140 -12.34 -8.85 -5.45
CA THR A 140 -11.43 -9.68 -4.67
C THR A 140 -10.74 -10.68 -5.58
N SER A 141 -9.57 -11.12 -5.16
CA SER A 141 -8.83 -12.19 -5.82
C SER A 141 -8.15 -13.08 -4.79
N ALA A 142 -7.61 -14.18 -5.22
CA ALA A 142 -6.82 -15.06 -4.39
C ALA A 142 -5.60 -15.55 -5.16
N CYS A 143 -4.52 -15.83 -4.45
CA CYS A 143 -3.31 -16.45 -4.96
C CYS A 143 -2.86 -17.57 -4.03
N ASP A 144 -1.72 -18.20 -4.31
CA ASP A 144 -1.13 -19.22 -3.43
C ASP A 144 -0.93 -18.68 -2.01
N PRO A 145 -1.50 -19.33 -0.96
CA PRO A 145 -1.39 -18.86 0.42
C PRO A 145 0.05 -18.76 0.95
N CYS A 146 0.98 -19.55 0.43
CA CYS A 146 2.40 -19.45 0.79
C CYS A 146 3.03 -18.15 0.28
N LEU A 147 2.67 -17.71 -0.93
CA LEU A 147 3.12 -16.43 -1.51
C LEU A 147 2.38 -15.25 -0.91
N MET A 148 1.09 -15.43 -0.63
CA MET A 148 0.22 -14.52 0.12
C MET A 148 0.05 -13.10 -0.48
N LEU A 149 1.06 -12.54 -1.12
CA LEU A 149 1.18 -11.09 -1.37
C LEU A 149 0.96 -10.70 -2.85
N MET A 150 0.55 -11.65 -3.71
CA MET A 150 0.47 -11.43 -5.17
C MET A 150 -0.90 -10.99 -5.68
N ALA A 151 -1.94 -11.13 -4.87
CA ALA A 151 -3.32 -10.92 -5.29
C ALA A 151 -3.73 -9.48 -5.71
N PRO A 152 -3.05 -8.39 -5.29
CA PRO A 152 -3.44 -7.02 -5.64
C PRO A 152 -3.56 -6.73 -7.13
N ALA A 153 -2.66 -7.25 -7.96
CA ALA A 153 -2.68 -7.01 -9.41
C ALA A 153 -3.94 -7.58 -10.06
N GLU A 154 -4.28 -8.83 -9.73
CA GLU A 154 -5.47 -9.50 -10.27
C GLU A 154 -6.76 -8.87 -9.71
N ALA A 155 -6.81 -8.49 -8.44
CA ALA A 155 -7.95 -7.77 -7.87
C ALA A 155 -8.19 -6.45 -8.61
N SER A 156 -7.12 -5.72 -8.92
CA SER A 156 -7.18 -4.45 -9.67
C SER A 156 -7.69 -4.63 -11.09
N ARG A 157 -7.20 -5.65 -11.82
CA ARG A 157 -7.73 -5.98 -13.16
C ARG A 157 -9.22 -6.28 -13.12
N ARG A 158 -9.65 -7.11 -12.18
CA ARG A 158 -11.07 -7.46 -12.03
C ARG A 158 -11.94 -6.25 -11.69
N ALA A 159 -11.44 -5.34 -10.85
CA ALA A 159 -12.17 -4.12 -10.51
C ALA A 159 -12.34 -3.21 -11.75
N ALA A 160 -11.28 -3.03 -12.55
CA ALA A 160 -11.33 -2.27 -13.81
C ALA A 160 -12.28 -2.95 -14.82
N GLN A 161 -12.12 -4.24 -15.06
CA GLN A 161 -12.96 -5.01 -16.01
C GLN A 161 -14.46 -4.98 -15.69
N ARG A 162 -14.86 -4.91 -14.40
CA ARG A 162 -16.27 -4.73 -14.01
C ARG A 162 -16.88 -3.43 -14.54
N ARG A 163 -16.04 -2.50 -14.95
CA ARG A 163 -16.45 -1.22 -15.57
C ARG A 163 -16.12 -1.14 -17.06
N GLY A 164 -15.66 -2.24 -17.66
CA GLY A 164 -15.21 -2.27 -19.05
C GLY A 164 -13.93 -1.47 -19.29
N LEU A 165 -13.09 -1.33 -18.26
CA LEU A 165 -11.83 -0.59 -18.28
C LEU A 165 -10.63 -1.54 -18.22
N GLU A 166 -9.52 -1.06 -18.78
CA GLU A 166 -8.19 -1.66 -18.58
C GLU A 166 -7.40 -0.87 -17.53
N LEU A 167 -6.30 -1.43 -17.03
CA LEU A 167 -5.45 -0.71 -16.05
C LEU A 167 -4.80 0.55 -16.65
N GLY A 168 -4.69 0.60 -17.99
CA GLY A 168 -4.25 1.79 -18.71
C GLY A 168 -5.15 3.01 -18.52
N ASP A 169 -6.46 2.78 -18.34
CA ASP A 169 -7.50 3.81 -18.19
C ASP A 169 -7.60 4.37 -16.76
N ILE A 170 -6.79 3.87 -15.83
CA ILE A 170 -6.77 4.29 -14.43
C ILE A 170 -5.62 5.28 -14.22
N ASP A 171 -5.91 6.44 -13.69
CA ASP A 171 -4.92 7.51 -13.55
C ASP A 171 -3.91 7.23 -12.43
N LEU A 172 -4.38 6.80 -11.26
CA LEU A 172 -3.55 6.58 -10.07
C LEU A 172 -3.89 5.26 -9.36
N PHE A 173 -2.89 4.73 -8.68
CA PHE A 173 -3.01 3.53 -7.86
C PHE A 173 -2.42 3.76 -6.46
N GLU A 174 -3.18 3.40 -5.44
CA GLU A 174 -2.69 3.25 -4.07
C GLU A 174 -2.61 1.76 -3.76
N VAL A 175 -1.40 1.23 -3.78
CA VAL A 175 -1.08 -0.17 -3.48
C VAL A 175 -0.48 -0.22 -2.09
N ASN A 176 -1.14 -0.87 -1.14
CA ASN A 176 -0.63 -0.93 0.22
C ASN A 176 0.79 -1.51 0.28
N GLU A 177 1.70 -0.77 0.85
CA GLU A 177 3.13 -1.12 0.97
C GLU A 177 3.38 -2.04 2.16
N ALA A 178 2.67 -3.19 2.24
CA ALA A 178 2.96 -4.14 3.30
C ALA A 178 4.47 -4.52 3.32
N PHE A 179 5.06 -4.64 2.13
CA PHE A 179 6.48 -4.85 1.86
C PHE A 179 6.83 -4.23 0.50
N ALA A 180 8.06 -3.77 0.32
CA ALA A 180 8.51 -3.21 -0.96
C ALA A 180 8.31 -4.19 -2.13
N SER A 181 8.54 -5.49 -1.92
CA SER A 181 8.33 -6.53 -2.94
C SER A 181 6.90 -6.63 -3.46
N VAL A 182 5.89 -6.26 -2.65
CA VAL A 182 4.47 -6.28 -3.06
C VAL A 182 4.24 -5.27 -4.19
N VAL A 183 4.72 -4.05 -4.00
CA VAL A 183 4.50 -2.97 -4.97
C VAL A 183 5.38 -3.15 -6.20
N LEU A 184 6.63 -3.57 -6.03
CA LEU A 184 7.50 -3.91 -7.16
C LEU A 184 6.89 -5.01 -8.03
N ARG A 185 6.35 -6.06 -7.40
CA ARG A 185 5.61 -7.12 -8.11
C ARG A 185 4.37 -6.57 -8.82
N PHE A 186 3.58 -5.74 -8.14
CA PHE A 186 2.39 -5.12 -8.74
C PHE A 186 2.76 -4.35 -10.00
N MET A 187 3.74 -3.45 -9.93
CA MET A 187 4.20 -2.66 -11.08
C MET A 187 4.70 -3.55 -12.23
N ARG A 188 5.52 -4.57 -11.92
CA ARG A 188 6.04 -5.52 -12.92
C ARG A 188 4.92 -6.30 -13.62
N GLU A 189 3.95 -6.78 -12.86
CA GLU A 189 2.86 -7.61 -13.39
C GLU A 189 1.83 -6.81 -14.19
N THR A 190 1.58 -5.57 -13.80
CA THR A 190 0.59 -4.70 -14.43
C THR A 190 1.14 -3.81 -15.53
N GLY A 191 2.46 -3.61 -15.56
CA GLY A 191 3.10 -2.64 -16.44
C GLY A 191 2.87 -1.17 -16.05
N VAL A 192 2.23 -0.91 -14.88
CA VAL A 192 1.97 0.44 -14.40
C VAL A 192 3.28 1.05 -13.88
N GLY A 193 3.60 2.25 -14.34
CA GLY A 193 4.78 2.99 -13.92
C GLY A 193 4.69 3.51 -12.48
N HIS A 194 5.84 3.67 -11.83
CA HIS A 194 5.92 4.18 -10.45
C HIS A 194 5.44 5.64 -10.31
N ASP A 195 5.39 6.39 -11.41
CA ASP A 195 4.82 7.75 -11.49
C ASP A 195 3.30 7.78 -11.23
N ARG A 196 2.62 6.63 -11.35
CA ARG A 196 1.18 6.45 -11.10
C ARG A 196 0.87 5.65 -9.83
N VAL A 197 1.88 5.08 -9.16
CA VAL A 197 1.71 4.21 -7.99
C VAL A 197 2.26 4.90 -6.75
N ASN A 198 1.47 4.99 -5.68
CA ASN A 198 1.86 5.50 -4.36
C ASN A 198 2.62 6.84 -4.46
N VAL A 199 2.03 7.77 -5.17
CA VAL A 199 2.69 9.03 -5.56
C VAL A 199 2.99 9.97 -4.39
N ASN A 200 2.36 9.72 -3.25
CA ASN A 200 2.58 10.44 -1.98
C ASN A 200 3.32 9.60 -0.92
N GLY A 201 4.01 8.53 -1.35
CA GLY A 201 4.55 7.53 -0.43
C GLY A 201 3.45 6.60 0.06
N GLY A 202 3.75 5.74 1.03
CA GLY A 202 2.80 4.75 1.53
C GLY A 202 3.15 4.20 2.91
N ALA A 203 2.74 2.98 3.18
CA ALA A 203 2.81 2.35 4.50
C ALA A 203 4.25 2.11 5.00
N ILE A 204 5.24 2.04 4.13
CA ILE A 204 6.65 1.96 4.53
C ILE A 204 7.06 3.26 5.23
N ALA A 205 6.58 4.40 4.73
CA ALA A 205 6.88 5.70 5.32
C ALA A 205 5.92 6.07 6.46
N MET A 206 4.62 5.86 6.28
CA MET A 206 3.57 6.39 7.17
C MET A 206 2.95 5.34 8.10
N GLY A 207 3.26 4.04 7.89
CA GLY A 207 2.75 2.94 8.70
C GLY A 207 1.49 2.27 8.12
N HIS A 208 1.16 1.13 8.71
CA HIS A 208 0.05 0.26 8.30
C HIS A 208 -0.82 -0.11 9.52
N PRO A 209 -1.68 0.80 9.98
CA PRO A 209 -2.66 0.48 11.03
C PRO A 209 -3.77 -0.38 10.41
N ILE A 210 -3.61 -1.68 10.45
CA ILE A 210 -4.32 -2.71 9.65
C ILE A 210 -5.80 -2.39 9.41
N GLY A 211 -6.57 -2.09 10.47
CA GLY A 211 -8.00 -1.79 10.37
C GLY A 211 -8.33 -0.44 9.72
N ALA A 212 -7.41 0.52 9.76
CA ALA A 212 -7.61 1.87 9.23
C ALA A 212 -7.06 2.05 7.81
N THR A 213 -6.10 1.22 7.40
CA THR A 213 -5.33 1.42 6.15
C THR A 213 -6.20 1.56 4.91
N GLY A 214 -7.25 0.74 4.76
CA GLY A 214 -8.14 0.84 3.60
C GLY A 214 -8.78 2.23 3.46
N GLY A 215 -9.25 2.80 4.56
CA GLY A 215 -9.79 4.16 4.59
C GLY A 215 -8.74 5.24 4.31
N MET A 216 -7.53 5.07 4.86
CA MET A 216 -6.40 5.98 4.60
C MET A 216 -6.05 6.02 3.12
N LEU A 217 -5.90 4.86 2.47
CA LEU A 217 -5.56 4.77 1.05
C LEU A 217 -6.63 5.40 0.16
N VAL A 218 -7.92 5.19 0.47
CA VAL A 218 -9.03 5.82 -0.27
C VAL A 218 -8.97 7.33 -0.13
N GLY A 219 -8.76 7.86 1.09
CA GLY A 219 -8.62 9.29 1.33
C GLY A 219 -7.44 9.89 0.57
N THR A 220 -6.26 9.28 0.69
CA THR A 220 -5.03 9.70 -0.02
C THR A 220 -5.22 9.72 -1.53
N LEU A 221 -5.78 8.65 -2.08
CA LEU A 221 -6.05 8.55 -3.52
C LEU A 221 -7.02 9.64 -3.99
N LEU A 222 -8.11 9.84 -3.27
CA LEU A 222 -9.13 10.84 -3.63
C LEU A 222 -8.59 12.26 -3.57
N ASP A 223 -7.86 12.62 -2.52
CA ASP A 223 -7.22 13.93 -2.40
C ASP A 223 -6.23 14.20 -3.55
N GLU A 224 -5.49 13.17 -3.96
CA GLU A 224 -4.52 13.29 -5.04
C GLU A 224 -5.18 13.36 -6.43
N LEU A 225 -6.28 12.62 -6.66
CA LEU A 225 -7.10 12.75 -7.86
C LEU A 225 -7.65 14.18 -8.00
N GLU A 226 -8.16 14.74 -6.90
CA GLU A 226 -8.65 16.12 -6.89
C GLU A 226 -7.53 17.14 -7.13
N ARG A 227 -6.39 16.96 -6.47
CA ARG A 227 -5.25 17.88 -6.59
C ARG A 227 -4.68 17.94 -8.00
N ARG A 228 -4.68 16.82 -8.72
CA ARG A 228 -4.16 16.71 -10.10
C ARG A 228 -5.22 16.84 -11.18
N ASP A 229 -6.47 17.06 -10.82
CA ASP A 229 -7.62 17.06 -11.75
C ASP A 229 -7.74 15.77 -12.57
N LEU A 230 -7.50 14.63 -11.93
CA LEU A 230 -7.59 13.28 -12.49
C LEU A 230 -8.95 12.64 -12.13
N GLN A 231 -9.34 11.58 -12.84
CA GLN A 231 -10.71 11.04 -12.75
C GLN A 231 -10.78 9.71 -12.00
N ARG A 232 -9.87 8.78 -12.24
CA ARG A 232 -10.01 7.38 -11.80
C ARG A 232 -8.83 6.92 -11.01
N GLY A 233 -9.11 6.21 -9.92
CA GLY A 233 -8.07 5.59 -9.15
C GLY A 233 -8.47 4.24 -8.57
N ILE A 234 -7.48 3.39 -8.35
CA ILE A 234 -7.66 2.10 -7.69
C ILE A 234 -6.86 2.06 -6.40
N VAL A 235 -7.55 1.69 -5.31
CA VAL A 235 -6.93 1.27 -4.06
C VAL A 235 -6.88 -0.25 -4.02
N THR A 236 -5.73 -0.83 -3.67
CA THR A 236 -5.60 -2.28 -3.55
C THR A 236 -4.69 -2.69 -2.40
N LEU A 237 -5.04 -3.80 -1.75
CA LEU A 237 -4.30 -4.35 -0.63
C LEU A 237 -4.16 -5.87 -0.79
N CYS A 238 -3.00 -6.40 -0.39
CA CYS A 238 -2.87 -7.81 -0.10
C CYS A 238 -3.48 -8.10 1.29
N VAL A 239 -4.04 -9.29 1.43
CA VAL A 239 -4.67 -9.75 2.67
C VAL A 239 -4.06 -11.11 3.05
N GLY A 240 -3.94 -11.38 4.33
CA GLY A 240 -3.37 -12.62 4.84
C GLY A 240 -3.98 -13.86 4.15
N LEU A 241 -3.19 -14.92 4.05
CA LEU A 241 -3.56 -16.19 3.41
C LEU A 241 -3.80 -16.12 1.89
N GLY A 242 -3.28 -15.12 1.22
CA GLY A 242 -3.27 -15.06 -0.24
C GLY A 242 -4.45 -14.36 -0.89
N MET A 243 -5.20 -13.59 -0.14
CA MET A 243 -6.29 -12.78 -0.68
C MET A 243 -5.81 -11.40 -1.14
N GLY A 244 -6.58 -10.77 -2.02
CA GLY A 244 -6.43 -9.38 -2.43
C GLY A 244 -7.78 -8.71 -2.61
N VAL A 245 -7.81 -7.42 -2.36
CA VAL A 245 -9.00 -6.58 -2.56
C VAL A 245 -8.61 -5.34 -3.35
N ALA A 246 -9.49 -4.91 -4.25
CA ALA A 246 -9.35 -3.65 -4.96
C ALA A 246 -10.67 -2.90 -5.00
N THR A 247 -10.58 -1.59 -4.93
CA THR A 247 -11.71 -0.65 -5.05
C THR A 247 -11.36 0.41 -6.08
N LEU A 248 -12.17 0.51 -7.12
CA LEU A 248 -12.12 1.57 -8.13
C LEU A 248 -13.02 2.71 -7.69
N ILE A 249 -12.45 3.91 -7.61
CA ILE A 249 -13.18 5.15 -7.38
C ILE A 249 -13.10 6.05 -8.61
N GLU A 250 -14.17 6.77 -8.86
CA GLU A 250 -14.25 7.80 -9.91
C GLU A 250 -14.70 9.11 -9.28
N ARG A 251 -13.95 10.18 -9.54
CA ARG A 251 -14.36 11.54 -9.13
C ARG A 251 -15.70 11.93 -9.76
N VAL A 252 -16.49 12.72 -9.07
CA VAL A 252 -17.78 13.26 -9.54
C VAL A 252 -17.78 14.78 -9.53
#